data_624f2c2462e48149835c01b6db04f6be
#
_entry.id   624f2c2462e48149835c01b6db04f6be
#
_cell.length_a   1.000
_cell.length_b   1.000
_cell.length_c   1.000
_cell.angle_alpha   90.00
_cell.angle_beta   90.00
_cell.angle_gamma   90.00
#
_symmetry.space_group_name_H-M   'P 1'
#
loop_
_entity.id
_entity.type
_entity.pdbx_description
1 polymer ?
#
loop_
_entity_poly.entity_id
_entity_poly.type
_entity_poly.pdbx_seq_one_letter_code
_entity_poly.pdbx_strand_id
1 'polypeptide(L)'
;MSNETQVVTVVLCCAAALLAIAATGFHLLRTERKEHAPPTADTGTRPPASLEAAAGSLDPASSALWRMRTTVRDEPGSLAALCTVLARERVDILSLQTHPLAEGTVDEFLLRAPEKLSSDELAGAVEGAGGADTWVERADAHDLVDAPTRILGLATRTALDAAELPLALRQLLGRCTIRQLPAKAAAASGAPVEGGFDDTVLRLRTPEGGVIAVERPQLPFTPTEFARARALVELDTRLGPRVPNGEDVLTLPEGNDITVRRADIGDLALSRAMHERCSQATLAGRYHGPVADADRYLNHLLSPRHGRTLAAQTASGRIVALGHLLWDGDETEVALLVEDDWQRRGIGAELLGRLASMAVEAGCASVYAVTQSANTGMVAAMRGLGLPLDYQIEEGTLVITARLDAAPVATLRPSADEGAYERAEQHR
;
A
#
# COMPACT_ATOMS: atom_id res chain seq x y z
N MET A 1 -9.83 6.43 61.80
CA MET A 1 -8.79 6.60 60.75
C MET A 1 -9.53 7.03 59.51
N SER A 2 -9.23 8.22 58.99
CA SER A 2 -9.96 8.80 57.87
C SER A 2 -9.65 8.07 56.55
N ASN A 3 -10.61 8.04 55.65
CA ASN A 3 -10.52 7.38 54.36
C ASN A 3 -9.27 7.87 53.53
N GLU A 4 -8.83 9.10 53.76
CA GLU A 4 -7.62 9.69 53.16
C GLU A 4 -6.33 8.99 53.61
N THR A 5 -6.23 8.59 54.86
CA THR A 5 -5.04 7.89 55.38
C THR A 5 -4.90 6.49 54.76
N GLN A 6 -6.02 5.81 54.50
CA GLN A 6 -6.00 4.50 53.82
C GLN A 6 -5.57 4.61 52.35
N VAL A 7 -6.06 5.61 51.63
CA VAL A 7 -5.69 5.84 50.20
C VAL A 7 -4.21 6.16 50.07
N VAL A 8 -3.68 7.05 50.93
CA VAL A 8 -2.24 7.40 50.91
C VAL A 8 -1.36 6.17 51.25
N THR A 9 -1.78 5.34 52.19
CA THR A 9 -1.04 4.10 52.55
C THR A 9 -1.01 3.10 51.38
N VAL A 10 -2.16 2.90 50.69
CA VAL A 10 -2.22 2.01 49.52
C VAL A 10 -1.38 2.52 48.36
N VAL A 11 -1.39 3.81 48.07
CA VAL A 11 -0.57 4.40 47.00
C VAL A 11 0.93 4.27 47.32
N LEU A 12 1.33 4.48 48.56
CA LEU A 12 2.71 4.30 49.01
C LEU A 12 3.19 2.84 48.91
N CYS A 13 2.32 1.89 49.29
CA CYS A 13 2.63 0.46 49.15
C CYS A 13 2.77 0.02 47.66
N CYS A 14 1.88 0.50 46.80
CA CYS A 14 1.96 0.22 45.35
C CYS A 14 3.24 0.81 44.73
N ALA A 15 3.61 2.04 45.09
CA ALA A 15 4.84 2.67 44.62
C ALA A 15 6.09 1.93 45.07
N ALA A 16 6.12 1.46 46.34
CA ALA A 16 7.22 0.66 46.87
C ALA A 16 7.34 -0.71 46.18
N ALA A 17 6.21 -1.36 45.88
CA ALA A 17 6.18 -2.62 45.13
C ALA A 17 6.69 -2.48 43.70
N LEU A 18 6.33 -1.41 43.01
CA LEU A 18 6.82 -1.10 41.62
C LEU A 18 8.33 -0.81 41.61
N LEU A 19 8.83 -0.10 42.61
CA LEU A 19 10.27 0.15 42.76
C LEU A 19 11.06 -1.13 43.06
N ALA A 20 10.51 -2.04 43.85
CA ALA A 20 11.13 -3.33 44.14
C ALA A 20 11.18 -4.24 42.90
N ILE A 21 10.11 -4.24 42.07
CA ILE A 21 10.06 -4.99 40.80
C ILE A 21 11.06 -4.41 39.80
N ALA A 22 11.18 -3.09 39.70
CA ALA A 22 12.15 -2.43 38.83
C ALA A 22 13.59 -2.71 39.27
N ALA A 23 13.87 -2.72 40.56
CA ALA A 23 15.21 -3.02 41.10
C ALA A 23 15.61 -4.48 40.90
N THR A 24 14.68 -5.43 41.06
CA THR A 24 14.92 -6.86 40.79
C THR A 24 15.08 -7.14 39.29
N GLY A 25 14.28 -6.51 38.42
CA GLY A 25 14.43 -6.60 36.97
C GLY A 25 15.79 -6.05 36.51
N PHE A 26 16.23 -4.92 37.04
CA PHE A 26 17.55 -4.34 36.73
C PHE A 26 18.72 -5.22 37.25
N HIS A 27 18.52 -5.89 38.38
CA HIS A 27 19.56 -6.80 38.94
C HIS A 27 19.67 -8.08 38.11
N LEU A 28 18.54 -8.65 37.64
CA LEU A 28 18.51 -9.83 36.75
C LEU A 28 19.16 -9.54 35.40
N LEU A 29 18.84 -8.39 34.77
CA LEU A 29 19.46 -7.96 33.52
C LEU A 29 20.98 -7.69 33.67
N ARG A 30 21.44 -7.33 34.84
CA ARG A 30 22.85 -7.09 35.10
C ARG A 30 23.63 -8.36 35.39
N THR A 31 23.00 -9.40 35.94
CA THR A 31 23.62 -10.72 36.18
C THR A 31 23.70 -11.51 34.88
N GLU A 32 22.67 -11.49 34.01
CA GLU A 32 22.75 -12.13 32.70
C GLU A 32 23.82 -11.49 31.79
N ARG A 33 24.07 -10.16 31.91
CA ARG A 33 25.09 -9.48 31.14
C ARG A 33 26.56 -9.82 31.59
N LYS A 34 26.72 -10.42 32.78
CA LYS A 34 28.04 -10.85 33.26
C LYS A 34 28.41 -12.28 32.87
N GLU A 35 27.42 -13.12 32.54
CA GLU A 35 27.64 -14.53 32.15
C GLU A 35 27.81 -14.74 30.64
N HIS A 36 27.51 -13.73 29.80
CA HIS A 36 27.76 -13.78 28.34
C HIS A 36 28.89 -12.85 27.92
N ALA A 37 30.05 -12.96 28.57
CA ALA A 37 31.27 -12.54 27.91
C ALA A 37 31.59 -13.58 26.82
N PRO A 38 31.81 -13.19 25.56
CA PRO A 38 32.17 -14.15 24.53
C PRO A 38 33.45 -14.85 24.99
N PRO A 39 33.58 -16.19 24.83
CA PRO A 39 34.78 -16.90 25.15
C PRO A 39 35.92 -16.23 24.41
N THR A 40 36.99 -15.88 25.12
CA THR A 40 38.26 -15.44 24.53
C THR A 40 38.69 -16.52 23.57
N ALA A 41 38.70 -16.19 22.27
CA ALA A 41 39.12 -17.10 21.21
C ALA A 41 40.57 -17.55 21.56
N ASP A 42 40.70 -18.83 21.82
CA ASP A 42 42.00 -19.48 21.90
C ASP A 42 42.58 -19.43 20.48
N THR A 43 43.72 -18.71 20.39
CA THR A 43 44.45 -18.50 19.14
C THR A 43 45.13 -19.79 18.76
N GLY A 44 44.46 -20.73 18.09
CA GLY A 44 45.12 -21.99 17.78
C GLY A 44 44.48 -22.86 16.69
N THR A 45 43.55 -22.38 15.89
CA THR A 45 43.16 -23.16 14.70
C THR A 45 42.81 -22.22 13.55
N ARG A 46 43.75 -21.98 12.69
CA ARG A 46 43.59 -21.31 11.41
C ARG A 46 42.60 -22.14 10.59
N PRO A 47 41.43 -21.60 10.13
CA PRO A 47 40.55 -22.32 9.25
C PRO A 47 41.31 -22.70 7.96
N PRO A 48 40.97 -23.84 7.33
CA PRO A 48 41.64 -24.28 6.13
C PRO A 48 41.56 -23.21 5.05
N ALA A 49 42.69 -22.90 4.41
CA ALA A 49 42.88 -21.84 3.42
C ALA A 49 41.97 -21.89 2.18
N SER A 50 41.10 -22.90 2.08
CA SER A 50 40.11 -23.09 1.00
C SER A 50 38.82 -22.29 1.20
N LEU A 51 38.52 -21.72 2.37
CA LEU A 51 37.35 -20.89 2.63
C LEU A 51 37.60 -19.38 2.49
N GLU A 52 38.83 -18.95 2.64
CA GLU A 52 39.20 -17.52 2.47
C GLU A 52 39.23 -17.06 1.00
N ALA A 53 39.32 -18.00 0.03
CA ALA A 53 39.34 -17.66 -1.39
C ALA A 53 37.96 -17.47 -2.02
N ALA A 54 36.87 -17.78 -1.30
CA ALA A 54 35.50 -17.67 -1.80
C ALA A 54 34.75 -16.42 -1.31
N ALA A 55 35.32 -15.65 -0.38
CA ALA A 55 34.68 -14.46 0.20
C ALA A 55 35.05 -13.17 -0.54
N GLY A 56 35.03 -13.18 -1.87
CA GLY A 56 34.94 -11.95 -2.66
C GLY A 56 33.48 -11.52 -2.71
N SER A 57 33.07 -10.57 -1.86
CA SER A 57 31.74 -9.96 -1.98
C SER A 57 31.55 -9.48 -3.42
N LEU A 58 30.44 -9.83 -4.04
CA LEU A 58 30.08 -9.34 -5.36
C LEU A 58 30.09 -7.81 -5.35
N ASP A 59 30.72 -7.21 -6.36
CA ASP A 59 30.64 -5.76 -6.55
C ASP A 59 29.17 -5.38 -6.76
N PRO A 60 28.59 -4.49 -5.94
CA PRO A 60 27.22 -4.07 -6.08
C PRO A 60 26.89 -3.53 -7.49
N ALA A 61 27.88 -2.98 -8.19
CA ALA A 61 27.71 -2.44 -9.54
C ALA A 61 27.57 -3.51 -10.64
N SER A 62 27.94 -4.78 -10.35
CA SER A 62 27.86 -5.91 -11.28
C SER A 62 26.96 -7.04 -10.80
N SER A 63 26.06 -6.74 -9.87
CA SER A 63 25.18 -7.72 -9.24
C SER A 63 23.72 -7.31 -9.35
N ALA A 64 22.84 -8.31 -9.39
CA ALA A 64 21.40 -8.16 -9.43
C ALA A 64 20.75 -8.70 -8.17
N LEU A 65 19.64 -8.10 -7.75
CA LEU A 65 18.81 -8.59 -6.66
C LEU A 65 17.71 -9.50 -7.20
N TRP A 66 17.46 -10.61 -6.48
CA TRP A 66 16.46 -11.60 -6.81
C TRP A 66 15.67 -12.00 -5.58
N ARG A 67 14.36 -12.16 -5.75
CA ARG A 67 13.51 -12.90 -4.82
C ARG A 67 13.32 -14.30 -5.35
N MET A 68 13.51 -15.28 -4.49
CA MET A 68 13.34 -16.68 -4.83
C MET A 68 12.49 -17.35 -3.76
N ARG A 69 11.56 -18.19 -4.18
CA ARG A 69 10.79 -19.07 -3.31
C ARG A 69 10.91 -20.48 -3.85
N THR A 70 11.16 -21.43 -2.97
CA THR A 70 11.22 -22.86 -3.33
C THR A 70 10.68 -23.70 -2.19
N THR A 71 10.09 -24.83 -2.51
CA THR A 71 9.65 -25.83 -1.54
C THR A 71 10.72 -26.90 -1.38
N VAL A 72 11.08 -27.23 -0.15
CA VAL A 72 12.01 -28.31 0.16
C VAL A 72 11.35 -29.31 1.09
N ARG A 73 11.83 -30.54 1.09
CA ARG A 73 11.42 -31.54 2.08
C ARG A 73 11.89 -31.10 3.47
N ASP A 74 11.04 -31.29 4.47
CA ASP A 74 11.39 -30.99 5.87
C ASP A 74 12.31 -32.10 6.44
N GLU A 75 13.54 -32.12 5.93
CA GLU A 75 14.58 -33.08 6.30
C GLU A 75 15.88 -32.35 6.65
N PRO A 76 16.61 -32.82 7.69
CA PRO A 76 17.91 -32.24 8.01
C PRO A 76 18.86 -32.28 6.81
N GLY A 77 19.38 -31.11 6.42
CA GLY A 77 20.31 -30.96 5.30
C GLY A 77 19.69 -30.39 4.02
N SER A 78 18.38 -30.35 3.87
CA SER A 78 17.71 -29.79 2.67
C SER A 78 18.14 -28.33 2.42
N LEU A 79 18.03 -27.46 3.42
CA LEU A 79 18.49 -26.08 3.34
C LEU A 79 20.01 -25.97 3.10
N ALA A 80 20.81 -26.87 3.68
CA ALA A 80 22.27 -26.86 3.48
C ALA A 80 22.63 -27.19 2.02
N ALA A 81 21.88 -28.09 1.37
CA ALA A 81 22.06 -28.40 -0.05
C ALA A 81 21.79 -27.17 -0.93
N LEU A 82 20.70 -26.43 -0.67
CA LEU A 82 20.40 -25.18 -1.36
C LEU A 82 21.48 -24.12 -1.16
N CYS A 83 21.90 -23.88 0.09
CA CYS A 83 22.98 -22.94 0.39
C CYS A 83 24.29 -23.29 -0.31
N THR A 84 24.59 -24.61 -0.45
CA THR A 84 25.81 -25.09 -1.13
C THR A 84 25.77 -24.76 -2.63
N VAL A 85 24.61 -24.94 -3.28
CA VAL A 85 24.44 -24.63 -4.70
C VAL A 85 24.49 -23.12 -4.93
N LEU A 86 23.79 -22.33 -4.13
CA LEU A 86 23.83 -20.87 -4.22
C LEU A 86 25.27 -20.33 -4.05
N ALA A 87 26.05 -20.89 -3.12
CA ALA A 87 27.44 -20.53 -2.95
C ALA A 87 28.31 -20.86 -4.16
N ARG A 88 28.08 -22.00 -4.84
CA ARG A 88 28.79 -22.38 -6.08
C ARG A 88 28.52 -21.40 -7.23
N GLU A 89 27.28 -20.94 -7.33
CA GLU A 89 26.86 -19.92 -8.32
C GLU A 89 27.26 -18.49 -7.90
N ARG A 90 28.03 -18.34 -6.78
CA ARG A 90 28.42 -17.03 -6.21
C ARG A 90 27.23 -16.13 -5.87
N VAL A 91 26.17 -16.72 -5.36
CA VAL A 91 24.97 -16.02 -4.92
C VAL A 91 25.07 -15.75 -3.42
N ASP A 92 24.95 -14.48 -3.02
CA ASP A 92 24.87 -14.07 -1.60
C ASP A 92 23.40 -14.14 -1.13
N ILE A 93 23.18 -14.76 0.02
CA ILE A 93 21.87 -14.77 0.69
C ILE A 93 21.80 -13.53 1.60
N LEU A 94 20.92 -12.58 1.26
CA LEU A 94 20.72 -11.35 2.03
C LEU A 94 19.68 -11.56 3.14
N SER A 95 18.62 -12.32 2.85
CA SER A 95 17.65 -12.75 3.86
C SER A 95 17.07 -14.11 3.51
N LEU A 96 16.62 -14.82 4.53
CA LEU A 96 15.92 -16.11 4.41
C LEU A 96 14.75 -16.10 5.40
N GLN A 97 13.58 -16.52 4.91
CA GLN A 97 12.41 -16.81 5.71
C GLN A 97 11.93 -18.22 5.39
N THR A 98 11.70 -18.99 6.42
CA THR A 98 11.28 -20.40 6.30
C THR A 98 9.85 -20.55 6.79
N HIS A 99 8.99 -21.18 6.00
CA HIS A 99 7.57 -21.37 6.28
C HIS A 99 7.25 -22.86 6.28
N PRO A 100 7.19 -23.52 7.46
CA PRO A 100 6.80 -24.92 7.55
C PRO A 100 5.36 -25.14 7.06
N LEU A 101 5.16 -26.14 6.21
CA LEU A 101 3.86 -26.63 5.73
C LEU A 101 3.71 -28.11 6.07
N ALA A 102 2.52 -28.69 5.86
CA ALA A 102 2.27 -30.10 6.12
C ALA A 102 3.08 -31.04 5.23
N GLU A 103 3.40 -30.62 4.01
CA GLU A 103 4.07 -31.44 2.99
C GLU A 103 5.54 -31.06 2.74
N GLY A 104 6.08 -30.11 3.52
CA GLY A 104 7.45 -29.62 3.37
C GLY A 104 7.64 -28.23 3.94
N THR A 105 8.72 -27.59 3.58
CA THR A 105 9.05 -26.24 3.99
C THR A 105 9.19 -25.34 2.77
N VAL A 106 8.51 -24.21 2.77
CA VAL A 106 8.71 -23.16 1.77
C VAL A 106 9.78 -22.19 2.28
N ASP A 107 10.88 -22.08 1.55
CA ASP A 107 11.96 -21.15 1.81
C ASP A 107 11.88 -19.95 0.87
N GLU A 108 11.82 -18.76 1.44
CA GLU A 108 11.89 -17.47 0.74
C GLU A 108 13.25 -16.83 0.93
N PHE A 109 13.93 -16.54 -0.17
CA PHE A 109 15.23 -15.92 -0.19
C PHE A 109 15.17 -14.53 -0.83
N LEU A 110 15.89 -13.57 -0.26
CA LEU A 110 16.39 -12.40 -0.97
C LEU A 110 17.86 -12.63 -1.27
N LEU A 111 18.21 -12.60 -2.54
CA LEU A 111 19.50 -13.00 -3.06
C LEU A 111 20.18 -11.83 -3.78
N ARG A 112 21.51 -11.80 -3.70
CA ARG A 112 22.35 -11.00 -4.59
C ARG A 112 23.17 -11.94 -5.45
N ALA A 113 22.98 -11.89 -6.75
CA ALA A 113 23.62 -12.78 -7.72
C ALA A 113 24.39 -11.99 -8.78
N PRO A 114 25.40 -12.59 -9.44
CA PRO A 114 26.05 -11.99 -10.60
C PRO A 114 25.02 -11.58 -11.66
N GLU A 115 25.17 -10.40 -12.28
CA GLU A 115 24.21 -9.88 -13.25
C GLU A 115 24.00 -10.81 -14.47
N LYS A 116 24.99 -11.68 -14.75
CA LYS A 116 24.95 -12.64 -15.86
C LYS A 116 24.10 -13.87 -15.55
N LEU A 117 23.80 -14.15 -14.27
CA LEU A 117 23.01 -15.30 -13.87
C LEU A 117 21.54 -15.03 -14.17
N SER A 118 20.92 -15.83 -15.00
CA SER A 118 19.50 -15.73 -15.34
C SER A 118 18.60 -16.37 -14.30
N SER A 119 17.30 -16.00 -14.31
CA SER A 119 16.29 -16.63 -13.45
C SER A 119 16.22 -18.14 -13.65
N ASP A 120 16.29 -18.59 -14.90
CA ASP A 120 16.15 -20.01 -15.26
C ASP A 120 17.34 -20.84 -14.81
N GLU A 121 18.57 -20.29 -14.91
CA GLU A 121 19.78 -20.93 -14.39
C GLU A 121 19.74 -21.05 -12.87
N LEU A 122 19.28 -19.99 -12.19
CA LEU A 122 19.15 -19.98 -10.74
C LEU A 122 18.09 -20.99 -10.27
N ALA A 123 16.93 -21.02 -10.91
CA ALA A 123 15.86 -21.97 -10.62
C ALA A 123 16.33 -23.43 -10.87
N GLY A 124 16.94 -23.70 -12.02
CA GLY A 124 17.46 -25.04 -12.36
C GLY A 124 18.53 -25.53 -11.39
N ALA A 125 19.42 -24.65 -10.92
CA ALA A 125 20.43 -24.99 -9.92
C ALA A 125 19.80 -25.39 -8.58
N VAL A 126 18.75 -24.69 -8.14
CA VAL A 126 18.01 -24.94 -6.89
C VAL A 126 17.19 -26.22 -7.01
N GLU A 127 16.51 -26.45 -8.12
CA GLU A 127 15.76 -27.69 -8.39
C GLU A 127 16.68 -28.91 -8.42
N GLY A 128 17.87 -28.78 -9.02
CA GLY A 128 18.91 -29.82 -8.99
C GLY A 128 19.43 -30.13 -7.59
N ALA A 129 19.24 -29.23 -6.61
CA ALA A 129 19.60 -29.45 -5.21
C ALA A 129 18.42 -29.93 -4.33
N GLY A 130 17.28 -30.24 -4.94
CA GLY A 130 16.12 -30.77 -4.23
C GLY A 130 15.03 -29.74 -3.92
N GLY A 131 15.13 -28.51 -4.45
CA GLY A 131 14.04 -27.55 -4.46
C GLY A 131 12.94 -27.98 -5.43
N ALA A 132 11.70 -27.69 -5.09
CA ALA A 132 10.51 -27.90 -5.93
C ALA A 132 9.72 -26.59 -6.02
N ASP A 133 8.94 -26.46 -7.09
CA ASP A 133 8.10 -25.27 -7.32
C ASP A 133 8.89 -23.96 -7.19
N THR A 134 10.09 -23.94 -7.77
CA THR A 134 11.02 -22.82 -7.63
C THR A 134 10.56 -21.64 -8.47
N TRP A 135 10.31 -20.54 -7.81
CA TRP A 135 9.92 -19.27 -8.41
C TRP A 135 10.99 -18.19 -8.16
N VAL A 136 11.38 -17.49 -9.20
CA VAL A 136 12.44 -16.45 -9.18
C VAL A 136 11.96 -15.20 -9.90
N GLU A 137 12.07 -14.04 -9.24
CA GLU A 137 11.81 -12.74 -9.86
C GLU A 137 12.89 -11.71 -9.49
N ARG A 138 12.98 -10.65 -10.29
CA ARG A 138 13.84 -9.51 -9.97
C ARG A 138 13.32 -8.79 -8.73
N ALA A 139 14.22 -8.52 -7.79
CA ALA A 139 13.98 -7.71 -6.62
C ALA A 139 14.56 -6.30 -6.81
N ASP A 140 14.09 -5.35 -6.01
CA ASP A 140 14.56 -3.97 -6.02
C ASP A 140 15.14 -3.54 -4.65
N ALA A 141 15.54 -2.26 -4.54
CA ALA A 141 16.11 -1.72 -3.31
C ALA A 141 15.13 -1.71 -2.12
N HIS A 142 13.81 -1.70 -2.38
CA HIS A 142 12.79 -1.74 -1.33
C HIS A 142 12.72 -3.12 -0.67
N ASP A 143 13.11 -4.18 -1.38
CA ASP A 143 13.17 -5.53 -0.84
C ASP A 143 14.32 -5.73 0.15
N LEU A 144 15.30 -4.83 0.16
CA LEU A 144 16.41 -4.82 1.15
C LEU A 144 15.94 -4.43 2.56
N VAL A 145 14.78 -3.79 2.68
CA VAL A 145 14.18 -3.51 3.99
C VAL A 145 13.67 -4.83 4.57
N ASP A 146 14.03 -5.10 5.82
CA ASP A 146 13.59 -6.32 6.50
C ASP A 146 12.06 -6.43 6.58
N ALA A 147 11.54 -7.65 6.50
CA ALA A 147 10.10 -7.88 6.45
C ALA A 147 9.31 -7.26 7.63
N PRO A 148 9.77 -7.32 8.90
CA PRO A 148 9.12 -6.63 10.01
C PRO A 148 9.00 -5.12 9.82
N THR A 149 10.08 -4.44 9.44
CA THR A 149 10.08 -2.99 9.21
C THR A 149 9.14 -2.60 8.08
N ARG A 150 9.14 -3.36 6.98
CA ARG A 150 8.21 -3.16 5.86
C ARG A 150 6.75 -3.31 6.31
N ILE A 151 6.43 -4.37 7.08
CA ILE A 151 5.07 -4.60 7.58
C ILE A 151 4.61 -3.48 8.52
N LEU A 152 5.49 -3.00 9.41
CA LEU A 152 5.18 -1.86 10.29
C LEU A 152 4.92 -0.59 9.47
N GLY A 153 5.68 -0.35 8.39
CA GLY A 153 5.43 0.75 7.47
C GLY A 153 4.05 0.65 6.80
N LEU A 154 3.66 -0.54 6.31
CA LEU A 154 2.33 -0.78 5.74
C LEU A 154 1.22 -0.59 6.78
N ALA A 155 1.42 -1.08 7.99
CA ALA A 155 0.47 -0.89 9.10
C ALA A 155 0.31 0.59 9.46
N THR A 156 1.40 1.36 9.50
CA THR A 156 1.38 2.80 9.76
C THR A 156 0.59 3.55 8.68
N ARG A 157 0.84 3.27 7.39
CA ARG A 157 0.08 3.88 6.28
C ARG A 157 -1.40 3.52 6.37
N THR A 158 -1.71 2.25 6.59
CA THR A 158 -3.09 1.79 6.78
C THR A 158 -3.75 2.45 7.99
N ALA A 159 -3.00 2.70 9.09
CA ALA A 159 -3.52 3.38 10.27
C ALA A 159 -3.84 4.87 10.04
N LEU A 160 -3.16 5.53 9.11
CA LEU A 160 -3.36 6.95 8.79
C LEU A 160 -4.46 7.19 7.76
N ASP A 161 -4.63 6.27 6.80
CA ASP A 161 -5.62 6.39 5.72
C ASP A 161 -6.23 5.01 5.41
N ALA A 162 -7.54 4.87 5.55
CA ALA A 162 -8.23 3.61 5.24
C ALA A 162 -8.16 3.24 3.74
N ALA A 163 -7.93 4.21 2.85
CA ALA A 163 -7.71 3.96 1.42
C ALA A 163 -6.38 3.26 1.11
N GLU A 164 -5.46 3.22 2.07
CA GLU A 164 -4.17 2.54 1.94
C GLU A 164 -4.27 1.01 2.08
N LEU A 165 -5.35 0.47 2.67
CA LEU A 165 -5.46 -0.97 2.92
C LEU A 165 -5.30 -1.83 1.65
N PRO A 166 -5.99 -1.58 0.53
CA PRO A 166 -5.80 -2.38 -0.69
C PRO A 166 -4.37 -2.28 -1.24
N LEU A 167 -3.75 -1.11 -1.16
CA LEU A 167 -2.37 -0.87 -1.60
C LEU A 167 -1.37 -1.59 -0.69
N ALA A 168 -1.58 -1.55 0.62
CA ALA A 168 -0.76 -2.27 1.60
C ALA A 168 -0.85 -3.79 1.40
N LEU A 169 -2.04 -4.32 1.11
CA LEU A 169 -2.22 -5.73 0.77
C LEU A 169 -1.48 -6.10 -0.52
N ARG A 170 -1.54 -5.26 -1.55
CA ARG A 170 -0.81 -5.48 -2.81
C ARG A 170 0.72 -5.47 -2.59
N GLN A 171 1.24 -4.54 -1.81
CA GLN A 171 2.66 -4.48 -1.47
C GLN A 171 3.10 -5.65 -0.58
N LEU A 172 2.23 -6.13 0.31
CA LEU A 172 2.50 -7.29 1.16
C LEU A 172 2.55 -8.59 0.37
N LEU A 173 1.61 -8.77 -0.56
CA LEU A 173 1.35 -10.04 -1.24
C LEU A 173 1.98 -10.13 -2.64
N GLY A 174 2.55 -9.04 -3.14
CA GLY A 174 3.17 -8.95 -4.46
C GLY A 174 2.14 -8.82 -5.59
N ARG A 175 2.48 -9.29 -6.78
CA ARG A 175 1.60 -9.25 -7.96
C ARG A 175 0.35 -10.09 -7.75
N CYS A 176 -0.77 -9.45 -7.49
CA CYS A 176 -2.06 -10.10 -7.23
C CYS A 176 -3.21 -9.18 -7.64
N THR A 177 -4.36 -9.77 -7.94
CA THR A 177 -5.62 -9.05 -8.17
C THR A 177 -6.39 -8.98 -6.86
N ILE A 178 -6.87 -7.79 -6.48
CA ILE A 178 -7.63 -7.56 -5.26
C ILE A 178 -9.03 -7.10 -5.63
N ARG A 179 -10.06 -7.82 -5.15
CA ARG A 179 -11.47 -7.50 -5.38
C ARG A 179 -12.22 -7.41 -4.05
N GLN A 180 -13.06 -6.39 -3.92
CA GLN A 180 -13.95 -6.26 -2.77
C GLN A 180 -15.33 -6.81 -3.12
N LEU A 181 -15.75 -7.85 -2.41
CA LEU A 181 -17.06 -8.47 -2.56
C LEU A 181 -18.00 -7.95 -1.46
N PRO A 182 -19.12 -7.30 -1.80
CA PRO A 182 -20.14 -6.92 -0.83
C PRO A 182 -20.69 -8.13 -0.07
N ALA A 183 -21.26 -7.92 1.12
CA ALA A 183 -21.77 -8.99 1.98
C ALA A 183 -22.71 -9.98 1.26
N LYS A 184 -23.60 -9.49 0.38
CA LYS A 184 -24.48 -10.34 -0.45
C LYS A 184 -23.71 -11.27 -1.38
N ALA A 185 -22.69 -10.77 -2.08
CA ALA A 185 -21.89 -11.55 -3.02
C ALA A 185 -20.96 -12.50 -2.25
N ALA A 186 -20.41 -12.07 -1.12
CA ALA A 186 -19.59 -12.89 -0.24
C ALA A 186 -20.36 -14.09 0.32
N ALA A 187 -21.61 -13.89 0.75
CA ALA A 187 -22.47 -14.99 1.22
C ALA A 187 -22.80 -15.99 0.07
N ALA A 188 -23.01 -15.50 -1.14
CA ALA A 188 -23.28 -16.35 -2.31
C ALA A 188 -22.04 -17.15 -2.75
N SER A 189 -20.83 -16.66 -2.50
CA SER A 189 -19.57 -17.32 -2.86
C SER A 189 -19.16 -18.46 -1.92
N GLY A 190 -19.90 -18.69 -0.81
CA GLY A 190 -19.56 -19.72 0.17
C GLY A 190 -18.27 -19.42 0.93
N ALA A 191 -17.81 -18.17 0.97
CA ALA A 191 -16.59 -17.78 1.64
C ALA A 191 -16.65 -18.13 3.16
N PRO A 192 -15.57 -18.70 3.74
CA PRO A 192 -15.53 -19.02 5.17
C PRO A 192 -15.82 -17.79 6.04
N VAL A 193 -16.52 -18.00 7.17
CA VAL A 193 -16.91 -16.90 8.07
C VAL A 193 -15.70 -16.15 8.62
N GLU A 194 -14.59 -16.81 8.85
CA GLU A 194 -13.36 -16.23 9.42
C GLU A 194 -12.33 -15.82 8.34
N GLY A 195 -12.68 -15.98 7.06
CA GLY A 195 -11.72 -15.89 5.98
C GLY A 195 -10.90 -17.19 5.85
N GLY A 196 -9.98 -17.23 4.90
CA GLY A 196 -9.13 -18.38 4.64
C GLY A 196 -8.33 -18.20 3.36
N PHE A 197 -7.49 -19.15 3.07
CA PHE A 197 -6.79 -19.20 1.78
C PHE A 197 -6.79 -20.62 1.25
N ASP A 198 -6.75 -20.73 -0.05
CA ASP A 198 -6.72 -21.98 -0.80
C ASP A 198 -5.77 -21.76 -1.97
N ASP A 199 -4.58 -22.35 -1.90
CA ASP A 199 -3.49 -22.18 -2.88
C ASP A 199 -3.32 -20.70 -3.32
N THR A 200 -3.94 -20.36 -4.44
CA THR A 200 -3.78 -19.07 -5.13
C THR A 200 -4.87 -18.04 -4.82
N VAL A 201 -5.82 -18.38 -3.95
CA VAL A 201 -6.93 -17.51 -3.57
C VAL A 201 -6.95 -17.28 -2.06
N LEU A 202 -6.86 -16.02 -1.65
CA LEU A 202 -6.91 -15.60 -0.25
C LEU A 202 -8.16 -14.75 -0.01
N ARG A 203 -8.90 -15.02 1.05
CA ARG A 203 -10.15 -14.34 1.41
C ARG A 203 -10.06 -13.75 2.81
N LEU A 204 -10.25 -12.43 2.92
CA LEU A 204 -10.21 -11.69 4.17
C LEU A 204 -11.58 -11.08 4.45
N ARG A 205 -12.11 -11.28 5.64
CA ARG A 205 -13.42 -10.72 6.03
C ARG A 205 -13.29 -9.23 6.36
N THR A 206 -14.23 -8.44 5.88
CA THR A 206 -14.39 -7.03 6.27
C THR A 206 -15.43 -6.89 7.38
N PRO A 207 -15.39 -5.79 8.18
CA PRO A 207 -16.34 -5.58 9.28
C PRO A 207 -17.80 -5.52 8.82
N GLU A 208 -18.04 -5.04 7.61
CA GLU A 208 -19.39 -4.93 7.03
C GLU A 208 -19.93 -6.28 6.51
N GLY A 209 -19.24 -7.38 6.79
CA GLY A 209 -19.62 -8.71 6.34
C GLY A 209 -19.25 -9.02 4.88
N GLY A 210 -18.57 -8.12 4.21
CA GLY A 210 -17.97 -8.36 2.88
C GLY A 210 -16.71 -9.20 2.95
N VAL A 211 -16.07 -9.40 1.81
CA VAL A 211 -14.81 -10.15 1.65
C VAL A 211 -13.88 -9.39 0.71
N ILE A 212 -12.63 -9.26 1.10
CA ILE A 212 -11.53 -8.91 0.19
C ILE A 212 -11.00 -10.23 -0.35
N ALA A 213 -11.21 -10.49 -1.63
CA ALA A 213 -10.65 -11.63 -2.34
C ALA A 213 -9.35 -11.20 -3.02
N VAL A 214 -8.29 -11.95 -2.79
CA VAL A 214 -6.98 -11.75 -3.42
C VAL A 214 -6.64 -12.98 -4.23
N GLU A 215 -6.32 -12.82 -5.51
CA GLU A 215 -5.98 -13.88 -6.43
C GLU A 215 -4.55 -13.70 -6.95
N ARG A 216 -3.74 -14.75 -6.86
CA ARG A 216 -2.35 -14.78 -7.33
C ARG A 216 -2.06 -16.13 -8.01
N PRO A 217 -2.39 -16.27 -9.32
CA PRO A 217 -2.34 -17.57 -10.02
C PRO A 217 -0.95 -18.18 -10.11
N GLN A 218 0.10 -17.36 -10.10
CA GLN A 218 1.48 -17.80 -10.34
C GLN A 218 2.22 -18.31 -9.10
N LEU A 219 1.67 -18.07 -7.89
CA LEU A 219 2.39 -18.39 -6.65
C LEU A 219 1.41 -18.67 -5.50
N PRO A 220 1.39 -19.86 -4.91
CA PRO A 220 0.54 -20.19 -3.76
C PRO A 220 0.78 -19.26 -2.57
N PHE A 221 -0.27 -19.00 -1.78
CA PHE A 221 -0.17 -18.24 -0.54
C PHE A 221 0.38 -19.09 0.59
N THR A 222 1.15 -18.47 1.49
CA THR A 222 1.63 -19.12 2.71
C THR A 222 0.74 -18.75 3.91
N PRO A 223 0.70 -19.58 4.97
CA PRO A 223 0.02 -19.25 6.22
C PRO A 223 0.48 -17.92 6.82
N THR A 224 1.77 -17.59 6.68
CA THR A 224 2.36 -16.34 7.18
C THR A 224 1.85 -15.12 6.41
N GLU A 225 1.74 -15.21 5.07
CA GLU A 225 1.15 -14.14 4.25
C GLU A 225 -0.31 -13.91 4.64
N PHE A 226 -1.09 -14.99 4.81
CA PHE A 226 -2.47 -14.90 5.27
C PHE A 226 -2.58 -14.22 6.65
N ALA A 227 -1.76 -14.64 7.62
CA ALA A 227 -1.78 -14.06 8.97
C ALA A 227 -1.45 -12.56 8.97
N ARG A 228 -0.46 -12.14 8.18
CA ARG A 228 -0.06 -10.73 8.01
C ARG A 228 -1.16 -9.90 7.34
N ALA A 229 -1.73 -10.41 6.25
CA ALA A 229 -2.83 -9.76 5.55
C ALA A 229 -4.08 -9.61 6.44
N ARG A 230 -4.43 -10.67 7.18
CA ARG A 230 -5.50 -10.65 8.17
C ARG A 230 -5.27 -9.60 9.26
N ALA A 231 -4.04 -9.48 9.77
CA ALA A 231 -3.69 -8.49 10.79
C ALA A 231 -3.86 -7.04 10.29
N LEU A 232 -3.52 -6.75 9.02
CA LEU A 232 -3.76 -5.43 8.42
C LEU A 232 -5.26 -5.12 8.29
N VAL A 233 -6.08 -6.09 7.86
CA VAL A 233 -7.54 -5.92 7.79
C VAL A 233 -8.16 -5.75 9.17
N GLU A 234 -7.67 -6.48 10.17
CA GLU A 234 -8.12 -6.32 11.57
C GLU A 234 -7.76 -4.95 12.13
N LEU A 235 -6.56 -4.44 11.86
CA LEU A 235 -6.13 -3.09 12.22
C LEU A 235 -7.08 -2.04 11.62
N ASP A 236 -7.34 -2.11 10.31
CA ASP A 236 -8.26 -1.21 9.61
C ASP A 236 -9.68 -1.28 10.19
N THR A 237 -10.15 -2.49 10.48
CA THR A 237 -11.46 -2.74 11.09
C THR A 237 -11.59 -2.04 12.45
N ARG A 238 -10.58 -2.16 13.32
CA ARG A 238 -10.60 -1.58 14.67
C ARG A 238 -10.52 -0.07 14.67
N LEU A 239 -9.79 0.51 13.71
CA LEU A 239 -9.63 1.94 13.58
C LEU A 239 -10.82 2.62 12.88
N GLY A 240 -11.61 1.87 12.10
CA GLY A 240 -12.73 2.38 11.34
C GLY A 240 -12.34 3.27 10.14
N PRO A 241 -13.32 3.83 9.42
CA PRO A 241 -13.07 4.75 8.32
C PRO A 241 -12.34 6.01 8.79
N ARG A 242 -11.28 6.40 8.09
CA ARG A 242 -10.47 7.59 8.39
C ARG A 242 -9.73 8.07 7.15
N VAL A 243 -9.51 9.36 7.07
CA VAL A 243 -8.76 10.03 6.01
C VAL A 243 -7.75 10.99 6.64
N PRO A 244 -6.60 11.26 6.00
CA PRO A 244 -5.65 12.25 6.47
C PRO A 244 -6.27 13.65 6.53
N ASN A 245 -5.99 14.38 7.59
CA ASN A 245 -6.32 15.78 7.69
C ASN A 245 -5.27 16.59 6.90
N GLY A 246 -5.69 17.23 5.84
CA GLY A 246 -4.86 18.13 5.02
C GLY A 246 -5.79 19.03 4.22
N GLU A 247 -5.49 20.32 4.21
CA GLU A 247 -6.24 21.34 3.47
C GLU A 247 -5.24 22.19 2.69
N ASP A 248 -5.48 22.33 1.39
CA ASP A 248 -4.70 23.21 0.54
C ASP A 248 -5.59 24.33 0.01
N VAL A 249 -5.15 25.55 0.16
CA VAL A 249 -5.86 26.72 -0.38
C VAL A 249 -5.40 26.95 -1.82
N LEU A 250 -6.34 27.01 -2.73
CA LEU A 250 -6.16 27.32 -4.13
C LEU A 250 -6.85 28.64 -4.46
N THR A 251 -6.07 29.62 -4.92
CA THR A 251 -6.62 30.87 -5.43
C THR A 251 -6.95 30.71 -6.92
N LEU A 252 -8.22 30.83 -7.26
CA LEU A 252 -8.68 30.77 -8.66
C LEU A 252 -8.24 32.01 -9.44
N PRO A 253 -8.13 31.94 -10.78
CA PRO A 253 -7.75 33.08 -11.62
C PRO A 253 -8.61 34.35 -11.40
N GLU A 254 -9.84 34.18 -10.94
CA GLU A 254 -10.79 35.25 -10.64
C GLU A 254 -10.64 35.85 -9.22
N GLY A 255 -9.64 35.38 -8.46
CA GLY A 255 -9.34 35.85 -7.10
C GLY A 255 -10.18 35.20 -5.99
N ASN A 256 -10.99 34.19 -6.29
CA ASN A 256 -11.72 33.43 -5.27
C ASN A 256 -10.82 32.34 -4.70
N ASP A 257 -10.76 32.22 -3.38
CA ASP A 257 -10.08 31.11 -2.72
C ASP A 257 -11.03 29.94 -2.51
N ILE A 258 -10.55 28.74 -2.83
CA ILE A 258 -11.19 27.48 -2.50
C ILE A 258 -10.22 26.61 -1.71
N THR A 259 -10.74 25.79 -0.82
CA THR A 259 -9.96 24.81 -0.08
C THR A 259 -10.14 23.43 -0.75
N VAL A 260 -9.05 22.75 -1.07
CA VAL A 260 -9.06 21.36 -1.55
C VAL A 260 -8.61 20.46 -0.41
N ARG A 261 -9.44 19.48 -0.05
CA ARG A 261 -9.16 18.56 1.03
C ARG A 261 -9.67 17.15 0.72
N ARG A 262 -9.23 16.18 1.49
CA ARG A 262 -9.83 14.83 1.48
C ARG A 262 -11.28 14.90 1.98
N ALA A 263 -12.14 14.17 1.33
CA ALA A 263 -13.54 14.01 1.73
C ALA A 263 -13.83 12.55 2.10
N ASP A 264 -14.75 12.37 3.03
CA ASP A 264 -15.19 11.06 3.50
C ASP A 264 -16.71 11.01 3.72
N ILE A 265 -17.20 9.95 4.36
CA ILE A 265 -18.63 9.75 4.61
C ILE A 265 -19.26 10.86 5.47
N GLY A 266 -18.46 11.60 6.25
CA GLY A 266 -18.92 12.78 7.00
C GLY A 266 -19.40 13.92 6.09
N ASP A 267 -18.90 13.96 4.84
CA ASP A 267 -19.28 14.95 3.84
C ASP A 267 -20.54 14.60 3.04
N LEU A 268 -21.23 13.49 3.36
CA LEU A 268 -22.39 13.00 2.61
C LEU A 268 -23.48 14.06 2.45
N ALA A 269 -23.80 14.79 3.53
CA ALA A 269 -24.85 15.82 3.49
C ALA A 269 -24.45 17.00 2.59
N LEU A 270 -23.19 17.46 2.67
CA LEU A 270 -22.67 18.54 1.83
C LEU A 270 -22.59 18.13 0.35
N SER A 271 -22.22 16.88 0.09
CA SER A 271 -22.13 16.30 -1.26
C SER A 271 -23.52 16.16 -1.90
N ARG A 272 -24.55 15.74 -1.13
CA ARG A 272 -25.95 15.73 -1.60
C ARG A 272 -26.43 17.14 -1.92
N ALA A 273 -26.20 18.09 -1.03
CA ALA A 273 -26.54 19.48 -1.28
C ALA A 273 -25.85 20.05 -2.53
N MET A 274 -24.63 19.60 -2.86
CA MET A 274 -23.96 19.93 -4.12
C MET A 274 -24.70 19.29 -5.32
N HIS A 275 -25.09 18.01 -5.25
CA HIS A 275 -25.84 17.35 -6.31
C HIS A 275 -27.16 18.08 -6.61
N GLU A 276 -27.88 18.54 -5.59
CA GLU A 276 -29.13 19.30 -5.75
C GLU A 276 -28.92 20.62 -6.51
N ARG A 277 -27.73 21.19 -6.49
CA ARG A 277 -27.38 22.42 -7.21
C ARG A 277 -26.84 22.18 -8.62
N CYS A 278 -26.44 20.93 -8.92
CA CYS A 278 -25.98 20.56 -10.27
C CYS A 278 -27.18 20.41 -11.22
N SER A 279 -27.01 20.83 -12.46
CA SER A 279 -27.98 20.54 -13.49
C SER A 279 -28.05 19.03 -13.79
N GLN A 280 -29.19 18.60 -14.34
CA GLN A 280 -29.34 17.22 -14.79
C GLN A 280 -28.30 16.84 -15.87
N ALA A 281 -27.92 17.79 -16.71
CA ALA A 281 -26.89 17.58 -17.74
C ALA A 281 -25.51 17.29 -17.09
N THR A 282 -25.15 18.05 -16.05
CA THR A 282 -23.90 17.86 -15.30
C THR A 282 -23.89 16.51 -14.59
N LEU A 283 -24.98 16.12 -13.92
CA LEU A 283 -25.09 14.82 -13.26
C LEU A 283 -25.08 13.65 -14.26
N ALA A 284 -25.80 13.78 -15.38
CA ALA A 284 -25.81 12.76 -16.44
C ALA A 284 -24.42 12.59 -17.09
N GLY A 285 -23.66 13.65 -17.21
CA GLY A 285 -22.27 13.59 -17.69
C GLY A 285 -21.30 12.86 -16.75
N ARG A 286 -21.66 12.77 -15.45
CA ARG A 286 -20.87 12.07 -14.44
C ARG A 286 -21.32 10.63 -14.19
N TYR A 287 -22.64 10.43 -14.13
CA TYR A 287 -23.24 9.17 -13.70
C TYR A 287 -23.86 8.43 -14.87
N HIS A 288 -23.36 7.79 -15.74
CA HIS A 288 -23.84 7.09 -16.95
C HIS A 288 -25.18 6.30 -16.77
N GLY A 289 -25.99 6.65 -15.78
CA GLY A 289 -27.26 6.04 -15.41
C GLY A 289 -28.34 7.08 -15.03
N PRO A 290 -29.52 6.64 -14.52
CA PRO A 290 -30.54 7.54 -14.08
C PRO A 290 -30.07 8.52 -13.02
N VAL A 291 -30.24 9.81 -13.26
CA VAL A 291 -29.82 10.90 -12.35
C VAL A 291 -30.43 10.77 -10.96
N ALA A 292 -31.65 10.21 -10.87
CA ALA A 292 -32.33 9.96 -9.59
C ALA A 292 -31.56 9.01 -8.65
N ASP A 293 -30.64 8.21 -9.17
CA ASP A 293 -29.81 7.29 -8.39
C ASP A 293 -28.45 7.87 -7.98
N ALA A 294 -28.11 9.09 -8.41
CA ALA A 294 -26.80 9.71 -8.15
C ALA A 294 -26.44 9.70 -6.66
N ASP A 295 -27.38 9.99 -5.76
CA ASP A 295 -27.18 9.98 -4.31
C ASP A 295 -26.87 8.59 -3.74
N ARG A 296 -27.28 7.52 -4.41
CA ARG A 296 -26.99 6.15 -3.97
C ARG A 296 -25.52 5.80 -4.07
N TYR A 297 -24.83 6.42 -5.03
CA TYR A 297 -23.39 6.19 -5.25
C TYR A 297 -22.53 6.96 -4.25
N LEU A 298 -23.02 8.05 -3.64
CA LEU A 298 -22.22 8.91 -2.74
C LEU A 298 -21.65 8.14 -1.55
N ASN A 299 -22.41 7.23 -0.94
CA ASN A 299 -21.89 6.42 0.17
C ASN A 299 -20.69 5.56 -0.24
N HIS A 300 -20.71 5.03 -1.47
CA HIS A 300 -19.59 4.26 -2.03
C HIS A 300 -18.42 5.18 -2.37
N LEU A 301 -18.69 6.28 -3.07
CA LEU A 301 -17.67 7.21 -3.55
C LEU A 301 -16.95 7.93 -2.41
N LEU A 302 -17.64 8.24 -1.30
CA LEU A 302 -17.07 8.88 -0.12
C LEU A 302 -16.41 7.90 0.86
N SER A 303 -16.61 6.59 0.67
CA SER A 303 -15.96 5.61 1.52
C SER A 303 -14.45 5.50 1.18
N PRO A 304 -13.55 5.79 2.12
CA PRO A 304 -12.12 5.76 1.87
C PRO A 304 -11.61 4.34 1.52
N ARG A 305 -12.40 3.30 1.78
CA ARG A 305 -12.04 1.91 1.42
C ARG A 305 -12.12 1.62 -0.07
N HIS A 306 -12.90 2.39 -0.81
CA HIS A 306 -13.05 2.21 -2.26
C HIS A 306 -12.15 3.14 -3.07
N GLY A 307 -11.48 4.07 -2.41
CA GLY A 307 -10.61 5.01 -3.09
C GLY A 307 -10.34 6.27 -2.29
N ARG A 308 -9.94 7.32 -2.99
CA ARG A 308 -9.65 8.63 -2.43
C ARG A 308 -10.58 9.67 -3.06
N THR A 309 -11.27 10.43 -2.24
CA THR A 309 -12.11 11.55 -2.70
C THR A 309 -11.51 12.87 -2.26
N LEU A 310 -11.46 13.83 -3.18
CA LEU A 310 -11.14 15.23 -2.92
C LEU A 310 -12.40 16.07 -3.05
N ALA A 311 -12.60 17.00 -2.12
CA ALA A 311 -13.62 18.03 -2.20
C ALA A 311 -12.96 19.40 -2.37
N ALA A 312 -13.48 20.20 -3.30
CA ALA A 312 -13.21 21.62 -3.39
C ALA A 312 -14.33 22.37 -2.65
N GLN A 313 -13.95 23.18 -1.67
CA GLN A 313 -14.84 23.82 -0.73
C GLN A 313 -14.59 25.35 -0.71
N THR A 314 -15.66 26.12 -0.70
CA THR A 314 -15.57 27.58 -0.54
C THR A 314 -15.29 27.94 0.91
N ALA A 315 -14.88 29.19 1.17
CA ALA A 315 -14.70 29.74 2.52
C ALA A 315 -15.96 29.63 3.41
N SER A 316 -17.16 29.54 2.82
CA SER A 316 -18.40 29.31 3.56
C SER A 316 -18.66 27.84 3.90
N GLY A 317 -17.76 26.93 3.57
CA GLY A 317 -17.93 25.50 3.84
C GLY A 317 -18.74 24.74 2.79
N ARG A 318 -19.16 25.37 1.69
CA ARG A 318 -19.95 24.75 0.62
C ARG A 318 -19.03 23.94 -0.31
N ILE A 319 -19.31 22.67 -0.52
CA ILE A 319 -18.64 21.87 -1.55
C ILE A 319 -19.14 22.30 -2.92
N VAL A 320 -18.24 22.56 -3.85
CA VAL A 320 -18.52 23.01 -5.21
C VAL A 320 -17.93 22.07 -6.27
N ALA A 321 -17.03 21.16 -5.88
CA ALA A 321 -16.55 20.11 -6.76
C ALA A 321 -16.14 18.87 -5.94
N LEU A 322 -16.23 17.70 -6.57
CA LEU A 322 -15.76 16.41 -6.08
C LEU A 322 -14.89 15.77 -7.16
N GLY A 323 -13.76 15.21 -6.74
CA GLY A 323 -12.91 14.37 -7.56
C GLY A 323 -12.70 13.03 -6.88
N HIS A 324 -12.82 11.95 -7.62
CA HIS A 324 -12.71 10.59 -7.11
C HIS A 324 -11.58 9.86 -7.81
N LEU A 325 -10.77 9.14 -7.03
CA LEU A 325 -9.78 8.15 -7.47
C LEU A 325 -10.22 6.81 -6.89
N LEU A 326 -10.76 5.93 -7.71
CA LEU A 326 -11.41 4.70 -7.28
C LEU A 326 -10.54 3.49 -7.62
N TRP A 327 -10.43 2.55 -6.69
CA TRP A 327 -9.74 1.29 -6.90
C TRP A 327 -10.65 0.30 -7.63
N ASP A 328 -10.28 -0.07 -8.84
CA ASP A 328 -11.02 -1.04 -9.67
C ASP A 328 -10.09 -2.20 -10.06
N GLY A 329 -9.95 -3.18 -9.17
CA GLY A 329 -9.05 -4.30 -9.36
C GLY A 329 -7.59 -3.86 -9.53
N ASP A 330 -7.03 -4.04 -10.72
CA ASP A 330 -5.66 -3.63 -11.08
C ASP A 330 -5.63 -2.23 -11.72
N GLU A 331 -6.80 -1.67 -12.05
CA GLU A 331 -6.95 -0.38 -12.67
C GLU A 331 -7.42 0.67 -11.65
N THR A 332 -7.41 1.93 -12.05
CA THR A 332 -7.77 3.04 -11.19
C THR A 332 -8.60 4.05 -11.97
N GLU A 333 -9.87 4.19 -11.59
CA GLU A 333 -10.78 5.15 -12.21
C GLU A 333 -10.63 6.53 -11.61
N VAL A 334 -10.60 7.57 -12.45
CA VAL A 334 -10.75 8.98 -12.04
C VAL A 334 -12.07 9.54 -12.54
N ALA A 335 -12.77 10.26 -11.67
CA ALA A 335 -14.04 10.87 -12.00
C ALA A 335 -14.20 12.23 -11.34
N LEU A 336 -14.80 13.17 -12.05
CA LEU A 336 -14.96 14.56 -11.61
C LEU A 336 -16.43 14.99 -11.67
N LEU A 337 -16.86 15.76 -10.68
CA LEU A 337 -18.11 16.49 -10.69
C LEU A 337 -17.84 17.92 -10.23
N VAL A 338 -18.17 18.90 -11.05
CA VAL A 338 -18.02 20.33 -10.73
C VAL A 338 -19.40 20.98 -10.91
N GLU A 339 -19.87 21.72 -9.90
CA GLU A 339 -21.11 22.48 -9.91
C GLU A 339 -21.11 23.48 -11.09
N ASP A 340 -22.24 23.64 -11.78
CA ASP A 340 -22.32 24.36 -13.06
C ASP A 340 -21.70 25.78 -13.00
N ASP A 341 -22.00 26.55 -11.95
CA ASP A 341 -21.47 27.90 -11.76
C ASP A 341 -19.96 27.95 -11.52
N TRP A 342 -19.35 26.80 -11.19
CA TRP A 342 -17.93 26.66 -10.87
C TRP A 342 -17.11 25.98 -11.97
N GLN A 343 -17.77 25.58 -13.06
CA GLN A 343 -17.12 24.97 -14.22
C GLN A 343 -16.26 26.00 -14.97
N ARG A 344 -15.28 25.51 -15.74
CA ARG A 344 -14.36 26.32 -16.59
C ARG A 344 -13.51 27.32 -15.82
N ARG A 345 -13.35 27.16 -14.49
CA ARG A 345 -12.47 27.96 -13.62
C ARG A 345 -11.17 27.23 -13.24
N GLY A 346 -10.85 26.10 -13.87
CA GLY A 346 -9.64 25.31 -13.58
C GLY A 346 -9.81 24.26 -12.49
N ILE A 347 -10.88 24.27 -11.68
CA ILE A 347 -11.07 23.37 -10.53
C ILE A 347 -10.98 21.89 -10.93
N GLY A 348 -11.64 21.50 -12.03
CA GLY A 348 -11.61 20.11 -12.50
C GLY A 348 -10.21 19.65 -12.90
N ALA A 349 -9.42 20.50 -13.56
CA ALA A 349 -8.04 20.19 -13.94
C ALA A 349 -7.14 20.06 -12.71
N GLU A 350 -7.30 20.94 -11.73
CA GLU A 350 -6.57 20.88 -10.46
C GLU A 350 -6.86 19.62 -9.66
N LEU A 351 -8.14 19.28 -9.49
CA LEU A 351 -8.54 18.03 -8.82
C LEU A 351 -7.97 16.81 -9.54
N LEU A 352 -8.04 16.79 -10.87
CA LEU A 352 -7.51 15.68 -11.67
C LEU A 352 -5.99 15.54 -11.54
N GLY A 353 -5.24 16.65 -11.58
CA GLY A 353 -3.80 16.66 -11.38
C GLY A 353 -3.41 16.06 -10.02
N ARG A 354 -4.11 16.46 -8.95
CA ARG A 354 -3.90 15.92 -7.60
C ARG A 354 -4.24 14.44 -7.50
N LEU A 355 -5.36 14.00 -8.12
CA LEU A 355 -5.74 12.59 -8.16
C LEU A 355 -4.72 11.75 -8.94
N ALA A 356 -4.19 12.26 -10.06
CA ALA A 356 -3.13 11.61 -10.81
C ALA A 356 -1.83 11.49 -9.99
N SER A 357 -1.44 12.55 -9.24
CA SER A 357 -0.31 12.51 -8.31
C SER A 357 -0.52 11.46 -7.21
N MET A 358 -1.72 11.40 -6.62
CA MET A 358 -2.09 10.38 -5.63
C MET A 358 -2.04 8.96 -6.20
N ALA A 359 -2.37 8.78 -7.48
CA ALA A 359 -2.28 7.49 -8.16
C ALA A 359 -0.81 7.07 -8.36
N VAL A 360 0.07 8.01 -8.74
CA VAL A 360 1.53 7.77 -8.85
C VAL A 360 2.10 7.37 -7.47
N GLU A 361 1.77 8.13 -6.42
CA GLU A 361 2.20 7.81 -5.04
C GLU A 361 1.70 6.43 -4.58
N ALA A 362 0.52 6.02 -5.07
CA ALA A 362 -0.05 4.70 -4.83
C ALA A 362 0.60 3.59 -5.66
N GLY A 363 1.51 3.92 -6.59
CA GLY A 363 2.17 2.96 -7.46
C GLY A 363 1.29 2.45 -8.62
N CYS A 364 0.23 3.21 -9.00
CA CYS A 364 -0.60 2.87 -10.14
C CYS A 364 0.14 3.16 -11.45
N ALA A 365 0.05 2.26 -12.43
CA ALA A 365 0.67 2.43 -13.74
C ALA A 365 -0.13 3.36 -14.67
N SER A 366 -1.45 3.44 -14.46
CA SER A 366 -2.36 4.25 -15.25
C SER A 366 -3.57 4.69 -14.44
N VAL A 367 -4.26 5.72 -14.93
CA VAL A 367 -5.62 6.08 -14.50
C VAL A 367 -6.51 6.17 -15.72
N TYR A 368 -7.76 5.75 -15.59
CA TYR A 368 -8.74 5.89 -16.66
C TYR A 368 -9.96 6.68 -16.22
N ALA A 369 -10.61 7.31 -17.19
CA ALA A 369 -11.87 8.00 -17.01
C ALA A 369 -12.90 7.45 -17.98
N VAL A 370 -14.08 7.08 -17.47
CA VAL A 370 -15.24 6.72 -18.27
C VAL A 370 -16.09 7.98 -18.46
N THR A 371 -16.42 8.33 -19.69
CA THR A 371 -17.20 9.53 -19.99
C THR A 371 -18.01 9.39 -21.27
N GLN A 372 -18.94 10.29 -21.52
CA GLN A 372 -19.60 10.39 -22.81
C GLN A 372 -18.68 11.06 -23.82
N SER A 373 -18.72 10.65 -25.07
CA SER A 373 -17.90 11.24 -26.15
C SER A 373 -18.15 12.76 -26.34
N ALA A 374 -19.34 13.24 -25.97
CA ALA A 374 -19.71 14.65 -25.99
C ALA A 374 -19.17 15.47 -24.78
N ASN A 375 -18.62 14.83 -23.76
CA ASN A 375 -18.11 15.50 -22.56
C ASN A 375 -16.71 16.11 -22.85
N THR A 376 -16.69 17.24 -23.54
CA THR A 376 -15.48 17.96 -23.88
C THR A 376 -14.67 18.42 -22.66
N GLY A 377 -15.33 18.65 -21.52
CA GLY A 377 -14.70 19.05 -20.26
C GLY A 377 -13.74 17.98 -19.72
N MET A 378 -14.21 16.72 -19.64
CA MET A 378 -13.37 15.61 -19.17
C MET A 378 -12.25 15.30 -20.14
N VAL A 379 -12.52 15.34 -21.46
CA VAL A 379 -11.49 15.17 -22.49
C VAL A 379 -10.40 16.24 -22.37
N ALA A 380 -10.78 17.50 -22.16
CA ALA A 380 -9.85 18.61 -21.99
C ALA A 380 -9.02 18.46 -20.69
N ALA A 381 -9.66 18.04 -19.58
CA ALA A 381 -8.97 17.83 -18.31
C ALA A 381 -7.93 16.70 -18.43
N MET A 382 -8.28 15.55 -19.03
CA MET A 382 -7.35 14.43 -19.25
C MET A 382 -6.17 14.84 -20.16
N ARG A 383 -6.42 15.59 -21.22
CA ARG A 383 -5.35 16.14 -22.09
C ARG A 383 -4.44 17.12 -21.35
N GLY A 384 -5.03 17.89 -20.43
CA GLY A 384 -4.31 18.84 -19.57
C GLY A 384 -3.28 18.22 -18.63
N LEU A 385 -3.35 16.90 -18.38
CA LEU A 385 -2.33 16.16 -17.62
C LEU A 385 -0.97 16.11 -18.35
N GLY A 386 -0.94 16.31 -19.68
CA GLY A 386 0.30 16.23 -20.46
C GLY A 386 0.90 14.83 -20.57
N LEU A 387 0.11 13.79 -20.24
CA LEU A 387 0.53 12.39 -20.26
C LEU A 387 0.14 11.69 -21.57
N PRO A 388 0.78 10.58 -21.94
CA PRO A 388 0.33 9.72 -23.03
C PRO A 388 -1.09 9.21 -22.74
N LEU A 389 -2.00 9.40 -23.70
CA LEU A 389 -3.40 9.03 -23.60
C LEU A 389 -3.75 7.96 -24.63
N ASP A 390 -4.52 6.97 -24.19
CA ASP A 390 -5.22 6.01 -25.05
C ASP A 390 -6.74 6.27 -24.98
N TYR A 391 -7.43 6.03 -26.11
CA TYR A 391 -8.85 6.29 -26.27
C TYR A 391 -9.56 5.04 -26.79
N GLN A 392 -10.55 4.58 -26.05
CA GLN A 392 -11.40 3.46 -26.46
C GLN A 392 -12.86 3.93 -26.50
N ILE A 393 -13.59 3.58 -27.54
CA ILE A 393 -15.01 3.94 -27.70
C ILE A 393 -15.83 2.65 -27.75
N GLU A 394 -16.72 2.49 -26.80
CA GLU A 394 -17.66 1.37 -26.73
C GLU A 394 -19.09 1.90 -26.56
N GLU A 395 -19.97 1.59 -27.47
CA GLU A 395 -21.42 1.92 -27.42
C GLU A 395 -21.74 3.39 -27.05
N GLY A 396 -20.92 4.35 -27.52
CA GLY A 396 -21.08 5.79 -27.25
C GLY A 396 -20.41 6.25 -25.95
N THR A 397 -19.85 5.35 -25.18
CA THR A 397 -19.01 5.63 -24.02
C THR A 397 -17.56 5.76 -24.47
N LEU A 398 -16.87 6.78 -23.98
CA LEU A 398 -15.47 7.03 -24.20
C LEU A 398 -14.69 6.70 -22.94
N VAL A 399 -13.75 5.77 -23.02
CA VAL A 399 -12.75 5.48 -22.00
C VAL A 399 -11.45 6.16 -22.40
N ILE A 400 -10.91 7.00 -21.51
CA ILE A 400 -9.65 7.71 -21.70
C ILE A 400 -8.67 7.22 -20.66
N THR A 401 -7.61 6.55 -21.06
CA THR A 401 -6.57 6.05 -20.17
C THR A 401 -5.33 6.92 -20.27
N ALA A 402 -4.84 7.43 -19.14
CA ALA A 402 -3.57 8.16 -19.01
C ALA A 402 -2.52 7.26 -18.38
N ARG A 403 -1.35 7.13 -19.01
CA ARG A 403 -0.23 6.33 -18.51
C ARG A 403 0.62 7.17 -17.57
N LEU A 404 0.80 6.68 -16.34
CA LEU A 404 1.54 7.36 -15.27
C LEU A 404 3.02 6.97 -15.23
N ASP A 405 3.38 5.81 -15.75
CA ASP A 405 4.74 5.27 -15.79
C ASP A 405 5.74 6.13 -16.62
N ALA A 406 5.21 7.00 -17.50
CA ALA A 406 5.98 7.90 -18.33
C ALA A 406 6.24 9.28 -17.68
N ALA A 407 5.69 9.56 -16.48
CA ALA A 407 5.76 10.89 -15.87
C ALA A 407 6.88 10.98 -14.83
N PRO A 408 7.79 11.96 -14.90
CA PRO A 408 8.58 12.35 -13.74
C PRO A 408 7.62 12.93 -12.68
N VAL A 409 7.69 12.43 -11.45
CA VAL A 409 6.83 12.78 -10.29
C VAL A 409 6.72 14.31 -10.07
N ALA A 410 7.74 15.07 -10.49
CA ALA A 410 7.79 16.53 -10.36
C ALA A 410 6.83 17.31 -11.29
N THR A 411 6.36 16.72 -12.40
CA THR A 411 5.53 17.41 -13.39
C THR A 411 4.04 17.35 -13.11
N LEU A 412 3.60 16.50 -12.21
CA LEU A 412 2.18 16.34 -11.85
C LEU A 412 1.74 17.22 -10.67
N ARG A 413 2.69 17.86 -9.97
CA ARG A 413 2.33 18.93 -9.01
C ARG A 413 2.00 20.17 -9.81
N PRO A 414 0.79 20.74 -9.67
CA PRO A 414 0.56 22.10 -10.13
C PRO A 414 1.60 22.98 -9.45
N SER A 415 2.28 23.83 -10.23
CA SER A 415 3.29 24.76 -9.74
C SER A 415 2.66 25.64 -8.68
N ALA A 416 2.80 25.29 -7.41
CA ALA A 416 2.70 26.26 -6.35
C ALA A 416 3.84 27.27 -6.60
N ASP A 417 3.44 28.47 -6.89
CA ASP A 417 4.21 29.65 -7.31
C ASP A 417 5.55 29.74 -6.57
N GLU A 418 6.65 29.25 -7.15
CA GLU A 418 8.03 29.52 -6.69
C GLU A 418 8.36 31.02 -6.74
N GLY A 419 7.49 31.83 -7.36
CA GLY A 419 7.65 33.30 -7.47
C GLY A 419 7.33 34.09 -6.22
N ALA A 420 6.73 33.52 -5.18
CA ALA A 420 6.37 34.26 -3.97
C ALA A 420 7.52 34.33 -2.95
N TYR A 421 8.45 33.40 -2.94
CA TYR A 421 9.58 33.38 -2.01
C TYR A 421 10.74 34.31 -2.42
N GLU A 422 11.03 34.45 -3.69
CA GLU A 422 12.12 35.35 -4.16
C GLU A 422 11.79 36.85 -4.01
N ARG A 423 10.52 37.24 -3.99
CA ARG A 423 10.12 38.66 -3.79
C ARG A 423 10.15 39.12 -2.33
N ALA A 424 10.18 38.20 -1.37
CA ALA A 424 10.24 38.53 0.05
C ALA A 424 11.69 38.75 0.56
N GLU A 425 12.70 38.21 -0.14
CA GLU A 425 14.12 38.43 0.23
C GLU A 425 14.76 39.70 -0.39
N GLN A 426 14.14 40.30 -1.40
CA GLN A 426 14.66 41.56 -2.02
C GLN A 426 14.18 42.84 -1.33
N HIS A 427 13.40 42.74 -0.28
CA HIS A 427 12.90 43.89 0.50
C HIS A 427 13.20 43.81 2.01
N ARG A 428 14.31 43.16 2.37
CA ARG A 428 14.90 43.30 3.72
C ARG A 428 16.29 43.87 3.66
#